data_317fef0a94ed104b017be9a679c72cfb
#
_entry.id   317fef0a94ed104b017be9a679c72cfb
#
_cell.length_a   1.000
_cell.length_b   1.000
_cell.length_c   1.000
_cell.angle_alpha   90.00
_cell.angle_beta   90.00
_cell.angle_gamma   90.00
#
_symmetry.space_group_name_H-M   'P 1'
#
loop_
_entity.id
_entity.type
_entity.pdbx_description
1 polymer ?
#
loop_
_entity_poly.entity_id
_entity_poly.type
_entity_poly.pdbx_seq_one_letter_code
_entity_poly.pdbx_strand_id
1 'polypeptide(L)'
;MTQELKNVISKIDVAFKEYFKEDPEIKTIFVAGSMAHDDYQDRIDNDYDIRAISNHVTREQIVNFEKFLKYLSGKLTTEEIAVGYSCLVGPVNHKVATNKKNVLIHAMIHQKDQMDDFLPVTHKYQYGTRYRIVYGEDSLKRFKKVRYNLEELLDAHEGIRYCIDMLKKREYRYLTWDTDNNKCEFNYHAEAMPEDTIFENCFYATNKFINNLLNYCKWNHYFIPEDRMCFAIRLLGDEYVNNDTLFLLHGLFTKNEKILTTVFEDSLAETINLLEIFEKRVQELDKIFPKEEEAKRKKLIRN
;
A
#
# COMPACT_ATOMS: atom_id res chain seq x y z
N MET A 1 -10.30 7.51 14.52
CA MET A 1 -9.35 8.59 14.14
C MET A 1 -9.43 9.75 15.13
N THR A 2 -8.30 10.19 15.68
CA THR A 2 -8.27 11.37 16.58
C THR A 2 -8.70 12.64 15.85
N GLN A 3 -9.20 13.63 16.58
CA GLN A 3 -9.63 14.91 15.98
C GLN A 3 -8.47 15.65 15.32
N GLU A 4 -7.29 15.59 15.90
CA GLU A 4 -6.09 16.22 15.37
C GLU A 4 -5.67 15.60 14.03
N LEU A 5 -5.64 14.27 13.92
CA LEU A 5 -5.36 13.58 12.66
C LEU A 5 -6.40 13.93 11.59
N LYS A 6 -7.69 13.99 11.95
CA LYS A 6 -8.75 14.46 11.02
C LYS A 6 -8.49 15.87 10.52
N ASN A 7 -8.03 16.77 11.38
CA ASN A 7 -7.70 18.15 11.02
C ASN A 7 -6.51 18.20 10.06
N VAL A 8 -5.46 17.40 10.29
CA VAL A 8 -4.31 17.34 9.38
C VAL A 8 -4.74 16.82 8.01
N ILE A 9 -5.52 15.73 7.95
CA ILE A 9 -6.01 15.15 6.69
C ILE A 9 -6.89 16.15 5.93
N SER A 10 -7.82 16.81 6.62
CA SER A 10 -8.67 17.83 6.00
C SER A 10 -7.84 18.99 5.41
N LYS A 11 -6.78 19.40 6.09
CA LYS A 11 -5.86 20.43 5.57
C LYS A 11 -5.08 19.93 4.35
N ILE A 12 -4.70 18.65 4.31
CA ILE A 12 -4.06 18.07 3.13
C ILE A 12 -5.03 18.10 1.94
N ASP A 13 -6.28 17.64 2.12
CA ASP A 13 -7.30 17.66 1.06
C ASP A 13 -7.52 19.07 0.49
N VAL A 14 -7.67 20.06 1.38
CA VAL A 14 -7.85 21.46 0.98
C VAL A 14 -6.63 21.98 0.24
N ALA A 15 -5.43 21.69 0.75
CA ALA A 15 -4.18 22.14 0.11
C ALA A 15 -4.00 21.56 -1.28
N PHE A 16 -4.29 20.27 -1.48
CA PHE A 16 -4.23 19.65 -2.81
C PHE A 16 -5.26 20.23 -3.77
N LYS A 17 -6.50 20.42 -3.31
CA LYS A 17 -7.53 21.07 -4.12
C LYS A 17 -7.10 22.49 -4.53
N GLU A 18 -6.61 23.31 -3.61
CA GLU A 18 -6.18 24.66 -3.91
C GLU A 18 -4.94 24.72 -4.83
N TYR A 19 -4.00 23.78 -4.65
CA TYR A 19 -2.81 23.72 -5.49
C TYR A 19 -3.13 23.40 -6.96
N PHE A 20 -4.09 22.51 -7.19
CA PHE A 20 -4.40 22.04 -8.55
C PHE A 20 -5.64 22.68 -9.19
N LYS A 21 -6.40 23.51 -8.50
CA LYS A 21 -7.67 24.07 -9.02
C LYS A 21 -7.55 24.87 -10.31
N GLU A 22 -6.39 25.52 -10.54
CA GLU A 22 -6.12 26.31 -11.71
C GLU A 22 -5.36 25.54 -12.81
N ASP A 23 -4.99 24.28 -12.55
CA ASP A 23 -4.30 23.43 -13.52
C ASP A 23 -5.32 22.72 -14.42
N PRO A 24 -5.46 23.11 -15.71
CA PRO A 24 -6.46 22.54 -16.61
C PRO A 24 -6.19 21.08 -16.98
N GLU A 25 -4.95 20.61 -16.78
CA GLU A 25 -4.55 19.24 -17.06
C GLU A 25 -5.03 18.27 -15.97
N ILE A 26 -5.21 18.73 -14.74
CA ILE A 26 -5.67 17.89 -13.62
C ILE A 26 -7.16 17.60 -13.73
N LYS A 27 -7.51 16.33 -13.84
CA LYS A 27 -8.91 15.86 -13.99
C LYS A 27 -9.50 15.34 -12.70
N THR A 28 -8.67 14.73 -11.87
CA THR A 28 -9.14 14.06 -10.64
C THR A 28 -8.07 14.18 -9.56
N ILE A 29 -8.48 14.48 -8.33
CA ILE A 29 -7.69 14.23 -7.13
C ILE A 29 -8.48 13.25 -6.27
N PHE A 30 -7.83 12.19 -5.82
CA PHE A 30 -8.45 11.16 -5.01
C PHE A 30 -7.53 10.63 -3.93
N VAL A 31 -8.13 10.11 -2.86
CA VAL A 31 -7.44 9.33 -1.82
C VAL A 31 -7.75 7.87 -2.05
N ALA A 32 -6.73 7.03 -1.98
CA ALA A 32 -6.83 5.57 -2.06
C ALA A 32 -6.45 4.93 -0.72
N GLY A 33 -6.52 3.61 -0.66
CA GLY A 33 -6.01 2.84 0.48
C GLY A 33 -6.87 2.90 1.74
N SER A 34 -6.22 2.70 2.87
CA SER A 34 -6.89 2.55 4.17
C SER A 34 -7.59 3.83 4.63
N MET A 35 -7.04 4.98 4.32
CA MET A 35 -7.56 6.29 4.76
C MET A 35 -8.59 6.91 3.81
N ALA A 36 -9.01 6.18 2.77
CA ALA A 36 -10.07 6.63 1.86
C ALA A 36 -11.48 6.60 2.47
N HIS A 37 -11.66 5.92 3.60
CA HIS A 37 -12.95 5.73 4.27
C HIS A 37 -12.90 6.11 5.75
N ASP A 38 -14.08 6.37 6.33
CA ASP A 38 -14.22 6.80 7.72
C ASP A 38 -13.97 5.69 8.75
N ASP A 39 -13.91 4.42 8.32
CA ASP A 39 -13.64 3.25 9.15
C ASP A 39 -12.14 3.08 9.49
N TYR A 40 -11.29 4.02 9.09
CA TYR A 40 -9.87 3.98 9.35
C TYR A 40 -9.56 4.01 10.84
N GLN A 41 -8.74 3.03 11.26
CA GLN A 41 -8.19 2.98 12.61
C GLN A 41 -6.89 3.77 12.70
N ASP A 42 -6.83 4.68 13.66
CA ASP A 42 -5.68 5.52 13.94
C ASP A 42 -4.48 4.67 14.42
N ARG A 43 -3.31 4.93 13.87
CA ARG A 43 -2.05 4.24 14.18
C ARG A 43 -0.97 5.26 14.54
N ILE A 44 0.17 4.77 15.00
CA ILE A 44 1.34 5.63 15.20
C ILE A 44 1.89 6.12 13.85
N ASP A 45 1.90 5.25 12.85
CA ASP A 45 2.29 5.56 11.47
C ASP A 45 1.08 5.47 10.56
N ASN A 46 0.79 6.58 9.88
CA ASN A 46 -0.38 6.72 9.03
C ASN A 46 0.06 7.09 7.61
N ASP A 47 -0.36 6.29 6.63
CA ASP A 47 -0.07 6.49 5.22
C ASP A 47 -1.30 7.10 4.53
N TYR A 48 -1.14 8.33 4.03
CA TYR A 48 -2.19 9.06 3.34
C TYR A 48 -1.94 9.06 1.83
N ASP A 49 -2.48 8.04 1.18
CA ASP A 49 -2.37 7.80 -0.26
C ASP A 49 -3.21 8.78 -1.07
N ILE A 50 -2.70 9.95 -1.38
CA ILE A 50 -3.37 10.94 -2.23
C ILE A 50 -2.75 10.99 -3.62
N ARG A 51 -3.58 10.96 -4.66
CA ARG A 51 -3.17 10.87 -6.05
C ARG A 51 -3.87 11.94 -6.88
N ALA A 52 -3.17 12.48 -7.87
CA ALA A 52 -3.74 13.32 -8.92
C ALA A 52 -3.68 12.59 -10.26
N ILE A 53 -4.68 12.78 -11.11
CA ILE A 53 -4.70 12.30 -12.49
C ILE A 53 -4.64 13.52 -13.41
N SER A 54 -3.58 13.58 -14.22
CA SER A 54 -3.37 14.60 -15.25
C SER A 54 -3.57 14.02 -16.64
N ASN A 55 -4.08 14.80 -17.58
CA ASN A 55 -4.07 14.40 -18.99
C ASN A 55 -2.64 14.34 -19.53
N HIS A 56 -1.81 15.29 -19.15
CA HIS A 56 -0.42 15.37 -19.54
C HIS A 56 0.43 15.79 -18.36
N VAL A 57 1.55 15.09 -18.13
CA VAL A 57 2.48 15.37 -17.05
C VAL A 57 3.76 15.98 -17.61
N THR A 58 4.14 17.14 -17.10
CA THR A 58 5.36 17.84 -17.47
C THR A 58 6.42 17.77 -16.37
N ARG A 59 7.68 17.92 -16.75
CA ARG A 59 8.79 18.04 -15.81
C ARG A 59 8.57 19.17 -14.80
N GLU A 60 8.11 20.32 -15.27
CA GLU A 60 7.85 21.48 -14.41
C GLU A 60 6.76 21.15 -13.37
N GLN A 61 5.69 20.49 -13.79
CA GLN A 61 4.60 20.06 -12.90
C GLN A 61 5.14 19.12 -11.80
N ILE A 62 5.98 18.13 -12.13
CA ILE A 62 6.54 17.20 -11.14
C ILE A 62 7.46 17.93 -10.17
N VAL A 63 8.40 18.76 -10.66
CA VAL A 63 9.34 19.52 -9.82
C VAL A 63 8.59 20.49 -8.88
N ASN A 64 7.56 21.17 -9.37
CA ASN A 64 6.76 22.08 -8.55
C ASN A 64 5.88 21.33 -7.55
N PHE A 65 5.37 20.16 -7.93
CA PHE A 65 4.61 19.30 -7.04
C PHE A 65 5.46 18.79 -5.86
N GLU A 66 6.68 18.37 -6.10
CA GLU A 66 7.61 17.95 -5.04
C GLU A 66 7.93 19.11 -4.08
N LYS A 67 8.18 20.32 -4.61
CA LYS A 67 8.34 21.54 -3.78
C LYS A 67 7.11 21.83 -2.94
N PHE A 68 5.91 21.69 -3.53
CA PHE A 68 4.65 21.85 -2.82
C PHE A 68 4.52 20.84 -1.67
N LEU A 69 4.81 19.56 -1.89
CA LEU A 69 4.75 18.54 -0.85
C LEU A 69 5.74 18.81 0.28
N LYS A 70 6.97 19.22 -0.06
CA LYS A 70 7.98 19.62 0.93
C LYS A 70 7.51 20.79 1.79
N TYR A 71 6.93 21.81 1.18
CA TYR A 71 6.35 22.95 1.89
C TYR A 71 5.18 22.51 2.78
N LEU A 72 4.25 21.71 2.23
CA LEU A 72 3.05 21.26 2.93
C LEU A 72 3.40 20.41 4.15
N SER A 73 4.33 19.47 4.01
CA SER A 73 4.77 18.61 5.11
C SER A 73 5.36 19.41 6.26
N GLY A 74 6.22 20.39 5.97
CA GLY A 74 6.77 21.32 6.98
C GLY A 74 5.71 22.16 7.67
N LYS A 75 4.73 22.68 6.90
CA LYS A 75 3.63 23.51 7.42
C LYS A 75 2.66 22.73 8.32
N LEU A 76 2.44 21.44 8.05
CA LEU A 76 1.47 20.62 8.78
C LEU A 76 2.07 19.86 9.97
N THR A 77 3.40 19.81 10.08
CA THR A 77 4.07 19.23 11.24
C THR A 77 3.80 20.07 12.49
N THR A 78 3.38 19.40 13.57
CA THR A 78 3.07 19.97 14.89
C THR A 78 3.97 19.38 15.97
N GLU A 79 3.74 19.74 17.22
CA GLU A 79 4.43 19.11 18.36
C GLU A 79 4.04 17.64 18.53
N GLU A 80 2.81 17.25 18.17
CA GLU A 80 2.24 15.92 18.35
C GLU A 80 2.29 15.05 17.08
N ILE A 81 2.22 15.69 15.88
CA ILE A 81 2.21 15.00 14.59
C ILE A 81 3.40 15.43 13.74
N ALA A 82 4.18 14.47 13.30
CA ALA A 82 5.20 14.66 12.26
C ALA A 82 4.61 14.30 10.88
N VAL A 83 4.72 15.21 9.92
CA VAL A 83 4.23 15.01 8.57
C VAL A 83 5.41 14.89 7.62
N GLY A 84 5.52 13.74 6.95
CA GLY A 84 6.48 13.49 5.87
C GLY A 84 5.78 13.43 4.51
N TYR A 85 6.56 13.25 3.44
CA TYR A 85 6.01 13.00 2.11
C TYR A 85 6.85 12.00 1.32
N SER A 86 6.22 11.35 0.34
CA SER A 86 6.87 10.47 -0.63
C SER A 86 6.16 10.58 -1.98
N CYS A 87 6.96 10.59 -3.07
CA CYS A 87 6.49 10.68 -4.46
C CYS A 87 6.80 9.41 -5.26
N LEU A 88 6.83 8.26 -4.62
CA LEU A 88 7.10 6.98 -5.29
C LEU A 88 5.97 5.97 -5.06
N VAL A 89 5.86 4.96 -5.93
CA VAL A 89 4.97 3.81 -5.75
C VAL A 89 5.81 2.60 -5.41
N GLY A 90 5.67 2.08 -4.19
CA GLY A 90 6.47 0.97 -3.67
C GLY A 90 6.51 0.95 -2.14
N PRO A 91 7.40 0.16 -1.56
CA PRO A 91 7.65 0.20 -0.12
C PRO A 91 8.09 1.60 0.32
N VAL A 92 7.55 2.09 1.41
CA VAL A 92 7.86 3.44 1.88
C VAL A 92 8.31 3.40 3.33
N ASN A 93 9.45 4.01 3.63
CA ASN A 93 9.91 4.15 5.01
C ASN A 93 9.14 5.29 5.71
N HIS A 94 8.30 4.93 6.67
CA HIS A 94 7.44 5.86 7.40
C HIS A 94 8.11 6.55 8.59
N LYS A 95 9.36 6.26 8.92
CA LYS A 95 10.02 6.76 10.11
C LYS A 95 10.40 8.24 9.96
N VAL A 96 9.44 9.13 10.16
CA VAL A 96 9.66 10.58 10.15
C VAL A 96 10.13 11.09 11.52
N ALA A 97 9.59 10.54 12.62
CA ALA A 97 9.99 10.84 13.99
C ALA A 97 9.60 9.68 14.93
N THR A 98 10.44 9.42 15.95
CA THR A 98 10.29 8.26 16.85
C THR A 98 9.34 8.50 18.02
N ASN A 99 9.06 9.77 18.35
CA ASN A 99 8.28 10.17 19.54
C ASN A 99 6.99 10.91 19.21
N LYS A 100 6.60 10.95 17.93
CA LYS A 100 5.39 11.61 17.45
C LYS A 100 4.55 10.63 16.65
N LYS A 101 3.26 10.96 16.50
CA LYS A 101 2.43 10.33 15.50
C LYS A 101 2.92 10.76 14.11
N ASN A 102 3.10 9.80 13.21
CA ASN A 102 3.57 10.07 11.87
C ASN A 102 2.39 10.09 10.88
N VAL A 103 2.40 11.03 9.95
CA VAL A 103 1.55 11.06 8.76
C VAL A 103 2.45 11.19 7.54
N LEU A 104 2.47 10.17 6.70
CA LEU A 104 3.16 10.22 5.42
C LEU A 104 2.18 10.62 4.33
N ILE A 105 2.39 11.76 3.69
CA ILE A 105 1.69 12.14 2.46
C ILE A 105 2.32 11.36 1.32
N HIS A 106 1.74 10.22 1.00
CA HIS A 106 2.17 9.39 -0.12
C HIS A 106 1.44 9.88 -1.37
N ALA A 107 2.09 10.73 -2.15
CA ALA A 107 1.47 11.50 -3.21
C ALA A 107 2.12 11.26 -4.58
N MET A 108 1.29 11.12 -5.63
CA MET A 108 1.75 10.91 -6.98
C MET A 108 0.84 11.62 -7.98
N ILE A 109 1.41 12.14 -9.05
CA ILE A 109 0.65 12.53 -10.25
C ILE A 109 0.74 11.37 -11.25
N HIS A 110 -0.41 10.87 -11.69
CA HIS A 110 -0.49 9.86 -12.75
C HIS A 110 -0.90 10.51 -14.07
N GLN A 111 -0.26 10.14 -15.15
CA GLN A 111 -0.73 10.49 -16.48
C GLN A 111 -1.84 9.51 -16.89
N LYS A 112 -2.96 10.03 -17.36
CA LYS A 112 -4.21 9.30 -17.55
C LYS A 112 -4.09 8.09 -18.48
N ASP A 113 -3.40 8.23 -19.58
CA ASP A 113 -3.15 7.18 -20.57
C ASP A 113 -2.14 6.14 -20.07
N GLN A 114 -1.14 6.55 -19.29
CA GLN A 114 -0.13 5.64 -18.74
C GLN A 114 -0.64 4.80 -17.57
N MET A 115 -1.73 5.20 -16.91
CA MET A 115 -2.27 4.42 -15.78
C MET A 115 -2.63 2.98 -16.16
N ASP A 116 -3.04 2.75 -17.41
CA ASP A 116 -3.41 1.42 -17.87
C ASP A 116 -2.20 0.52 -18.13
N ASP A 117 -1.06 1.11 -18.47
CA ASP A 117 0.18 0.39 -18.81
C ASP A 117 1.09 0.19 -17.57
N PHE A 118 1.27 1.23 -16.76
CA PHE A 118 2.24 1.22 -15.67
C PHE A 118 1.68 0.77 -14.30
N LEU A 119 0.39 1.00 -14.02
CA LEU A 119 -0.14 0.58 -12.74
C LEU A 119 -0.34 -0.93 -12.65
N PRO A 120 0.16 -1.57 -11.58
CA PRO A 120 -0.14 -2.97 -11.30
C PRO A 120 -1.66 -3.21 -11.26
N VAL A 121 -2.10 -4.39 -11.70
CA VAL A 121 -3.52 -4.78 -11.67
C VAL A 121 -4.12 -4.69 -10.27
N THR A 122 -3.31 -4.96 -9.25
CA THR A 122 -3.69 -4.85 -7.84
C THR A 122 -3.99 -3.41 -7.43
N HIS A 123 -3.21 -2.44 -7.91
CA HIS A 123 -3.49 -1.00 -7.70
C HIS A 123 -4.73 -0.54 -8.47
N LYS A 124 -4.90 -0.96 -9.72
CA LYS A 124 -6.14 -0.67 -10.49
C LYS A 124 -7.37 -1.18 -9.75
N TYR A 125 -7.30 -2.40 -9.20
CA TYR A 125 -8.37 -2.97 -8.40
C TYR A 125 -8.64 -2.12 -7.14
N GLN A 126 -7.60 -1.75 -6.39
CA GLN A 126 -7.71 -0.92 -5.21
C GLN A 126 -8.31 0.44 -5.54
N TYR A 127 -7.85 1.10 -6.61
CA TYR A 127 -8.39 2.38 -7.09
C TYR A 127 -9.83 2.27 -7.61
N GLY A 128 -10.28 1.11 -8.04
CA GLY A 128 -11.66 0.88 -8.45
C GLY A 128 -12.63 0.53 -7.32
N THR A 129 -12.11 0.09 -6.18
CA THR A 129 -12.93 -0.44 -5.07
C THR A 129 -12.86 0.38 -3.80
N ARG A 130 -11.73 1.02 -3.52
CA ARG A 130 -11.48 1.72 -2.25
C ARG A 130 -10.80 3.07 -2.47
N TYR A 131 -11.61 4.07 -2.78
CA TYR A 131 -11.15 5.43 -3.03
C TYR A 131 -12.21 6.46 -2.62
N ARG A 132 -11.76 7.70 -2.44
CA ARG A 132 -12.59 8.88 -2.20
C ARG A 132 -12.11 10.02 -3.09
N ILE A 133 -13.03 10.65 -3.83
CA ILE A 133 -12.71 11.82 -4.65
C ILE A 133 -12.58 13.05 -3.76
N VAL A 134 -11.48 13.78 -3.93
CA VAL A 134 -11.21 15.08 -3.27
C VAL A 134 -11.58 16.23 -4.20
N TYR A 135 -11.29 16.08 -5.51
CA TYR A 135 -11.56 17.11 -6.51
C TYR A 135 -11.74 16.51 -7.90
N GLY A 136 -12.56 17.17 -8.73
CA GLY A 136 -12.76 16.84 -10.14
C GLY A 136 -13.71 15.67 -10.39
N GLU A 137 -13.59 15.07 -11.56
CA GLU A 137 -14.45 13.98 -12.01
C GLU A 137 -14.00 12.61 -11.47
N ASP A 138 -14.93 11.64 -11.39
CA ASP A 138 -14.62 10.27 -11.01
C ASP A 138 -14.04 9.47 -12.18
N SER A 139 -12.79 9.73 -12.53
CA SER A 139 -12.05 9.01 -13.58
C SER A 139 -11.75 7.55 -13.22
N LEU A 140 -11.94 7.16 -11.94
CA LEU A 140 -11.63 5.81 -11.45
C LEU A 140 -12.77 4.80 -11.70
N LYS A 141 -13.93 5.25 -12.11
CA LYS A 141 -15.07 4.37 -12.44
C LYS A 141 -14.71 3.25 -13.41
N ARG A 142 -13.75 3.49 -14.32
CA ARG A 142 -13.25 2.49 -15.27
C ARG A 142 -12.63 1.28 -14.58
N PHE A 143 -12.03 1.46 -13.40
CA PHE A 143 -11.39 0.39 -12.65
C PHE A 143 -12.35 -0.45 -11.79
N LYS A 144 -13.62 -0.07 -11.64
CA LYS A 144 -14.63 -0.84 -10.87
C LYS A 144 -14.82 -2.27 -11.38
N LYS A 145 -14.51 -2.51 -12.65
CA LYS A 145 -14.63 -3.82 -13.30
C LYS A 145 -13.34 -4.62 -13.31
N VAL A 146 -12.22 -4.03 -12.88
CA VAL A 146 -10.94 -4.73 -12.84
C VAL A 146 -11.04 -5.93 -11.89
N ARG A 147 -10.58 -7.05 -12.36
CA ARG A 147 -10.40 -8.30 -11.60
C ARG A 147 -9.05 -8.86 -11.97
N TYR A 148 -8.45 -9.59 -11.09
CA TYR A 148 -7.25 -10.33 -11.40
C TYR A 148 -7.46 -11.82 -11.12
N ASN A 149 -6.79 -12.63 -11.90
CA ASN A 149 -6.82 -14.09 -11.78
C ASN A 149 -5.68 -14.57 -10.87
N LEU A 150 -5.58 -15.87 -10.69
CA LEU A 150 -4.55 -16.47 -9.84
C LEU A 150 -3.14 -16.26 -10.41
N GLU A 151 -2.97 -16.32 -11.73
CA GLU A 151 -1.68 -16.09 -12.39
C GLU A 151 -1.19 -14.67 -12.17
N GLU A 152 -2.06 -13.66 -12.33
CA GLU A 152 -1.73 -12.27 -12.02
C GLU A 152 -1.40 -12.06 -10.54
N LEU A 153 -2.03 -12.83 -9.65
CA LEU A 153 -1.72 -12.78 -8.21
C LEU A 153 -0.32 -13.34 -7.91
N LEU A 154 0.11 -14.36 -8.65
CA LEU A 154 1.43 -14.97 -8.49
C LEU A 154 2.53 -14.14 -9.16
N ASP A 155 2.33 -13.71 -10.40
CA ASP A 155 3.37 -13.21 -11.30
C ASP A 155 3.28 -11.71 -11.60
N ALA A 156 2.17 -11.04 -11.29
CA ALA A 156 2.05 -9.61 -11.51
C ALA A 156 3.08 -8.80 -10.71
N HIS A 157 3.31 -7.57 -11.12
CA HIS A 157 4.02 -6.60 -10.31
C HIS A 157 3.33 -6.50 -8.94
N GLU A 158 4.11 -6.64 -7.86
CA GLU A 158 3.64 -6.81 -6.48
C GLU A 158 2.87 -8.14 -6.20
N GLY A 159 2.95 -9.11 -7.08
CA GLY A 159 2.55 -10.48 -6.80
C GLY A 159 3.53 -11.17 -5.84
N ILE A 160 3.22 -12.42 -5.43
CA ILE A 160 4.06 -13.09 -4.42
C ILE A 160 5.48 -13.37 -4.92
N ARG A 161 5.64 -13.81 -6.17
CA ARG A 161 6.94 -14.11 -6.77
C ARG A 161 7.81 -12.87 -6.92
N TYR A 162 7.17 -11.74 -7.26
CA TYR A 162 7.83 -10.45 -7.27
C TYR A 162 8.35 -10.07 -5.88
N CYS A 163 7.54 -10.23 -4.84
CA CYS A 163 7.92 -9.92 -3.47
C CYS A 163 9.04 -10.84 -2.96
N ILE A 164 8.96 -12.13 -3.24
CA ILE A 164 10.01 -13.10 -2.88
C ILE A 164 11.33 -12.74 -3.57
N ASP A 165 11.29 -12.45 -4.88
CA ASP A 165 12.49 -12.10 -5.65
C ASP A 165 13.13 -10.80 -5.16
N MET A 166 12.32 -9.77 -4.86
CA MET A 166 12.75 -8.50 -4.26
C MET A 166 13.51 -8.73 -2.94
N LEU A 167 12.95 -9.54 -2.03
CA LEU A 167 13.58 -9.83 -0.75
C LEU A 167 14.84 -10.68 -0.90
N LYS A 168 14.83 -11.73 -1.75
CA LYS A 168 16.00 -12.59 -2.01
C LYS A 168 17.19 -11.82 -2.59
N LYS A 169 16.93 -10.89 -3.48
CA LYS A 169 17.95 -10.05 -4.11
C LYS A 169 18.37 -8.87 -3.23
N ARG A 170 17.68 -8.65 -2.11
CA ARG A 170 17.81 -7.46 -1.27
C ARG A 170 17.71 -6.18 -2.11
N GLU A 171 16.68 -6.11 -2.95
CA GLU A 171 16.39 -4.97 -3.80
C GLU A 171 15.23 -4.17 -3.25
N TYR A 172 15.41 -2.85 -3.14
CA TYR A 172 14.34 -1.88 -2.93
C TYR A 172 13.80 -1.47 -4.30
N ARG A 173 12.53 -1.76 -4.57
CA ARG A 173 11.92 -1.59 -5.89
C ARG A 173 10.75 -0.61 -5.83
N TYR A 174 10.74 0.38 -6.72
CA TYR A 174 9.71 1.42 -6.75
C TYR A 174 9.53 2.00 -8.15
N LEU A 175 8.41 2.73 -8.34
CA LEU A 175 8.12 3.52 -9.54
C LEU A 175 8.11 5.00 -9.15
N THR A 176 8.73 5.84 -9.95
CA THR A 176 8.72 7.29 -9.77
C THR A 176 8.90 8.03 -11.09
N TRP A 177 8.71 9.35 -11.07
CA TRP A 177 9.00 10.21 -12.20
C TRP A 177 10.48 10.60 -12.24
N ASP A 178 11.12 10.32 -13.37
CA ASP A 178 12.45 10.82 -13.67
C ASP A 178 12.32 12.18 -14.35
N THR A 179 12.96 13.18 -13.77
CA THR A 179 12.91 14.57 -14.26
C THR A 179 14.29 15.09 -14.67
N ASP A 180 15.28 14.21 -14.81
CA ASP A 180 16.64 14.55 -15.20
C ASP A 180 16.79 14.74 -16.72
N ASN A 181 17.80 15.52 -17.10
CA ASN A 181 18.18 15.70 -18.52
C ASN A 181 17.03 16.11 -19.46
N ASN A 182 16.12 16.97 -19.00
CA ASN A 182 14.92 17.40 -19.76
C ASN A 182 13.93 16.27 -20.12
N LYS A 183 14.06 15.10 -19.50
CA LYS A 183 13.07 14.03 -19.59
C LYS A 183 12.01 14.18 -18.51
N CYS A 184 10.85 13.61 -18.79
CA CYS A 184 9.79 13.41 -17.81
C CYS A 184 9.18 12.05 -18.08
N GLU A 185 9.72 11.02 -17.43
CA GLU A 185 9.36 9.62 -17.69
C GLU A 185 9.01 8.95 -16.37
N PHE A 186 7.93 8.17 -16.36
CA PHE A 186 7.54 7.38 -15.20
C PHE A 186 8.20 6.01 -15.30
N ASN A 187 9.23 5.78 -14.50
CA ASN A 187 10.10 4.63 -14.63
C ASN A 187 10.13 3.76 -13.38
N TYR A 188 10.49 2.51 -13.63
CA TYR A 188 10.76 1.50 -12.62
C TYR A 188 12.22 1.56 -12.19
N HIS A 189 12.43 1.53 -10.87
CA HIS A 189 13.75 1.54 -10.25
C HIS A 189 13.94 0.32 -9.36
N ALA A 190 15.18 -0.17 -9.30
CA ALA A 190 15.61 -1.20 -8.38
C ALA A 190 17.00 -0.81 -7.83
N GLU A 191 17.09 -0.69 -6.53
CA GLU A 191 18.31 -0.28 -5.81
C GLU A 191 18.64 -1.29 -4.72
N ALA A 192 19.88 -1.27 -4.20
CA ALA A 192 20.21 -2.09 -3.04
C ALA A 192 19.33 -1.70 -1.85
N MET A 193 18.73 -2.69 -1.19
CA MET A 193 17.87 -2.47 -0.02
C MET A 193 18.72 -2.00 1.17
N PRO A 194 18.50 -0.80 1.72
CA PRO A 194 19.18 -0.36 2.93
C PRO A 194 18.84 -1.28 4.12
N GLU A 195 19.84 -1.57 4.95
CA GLU A 195 19.68 -2.49 6.11
C GLU A 195 18.58 -2.04 7.07
N ASP A 196 18.46 -0.73 7.31
CA ASP A 196 17.42 -0.15 8.17
C ASP A 196 16.00 -0.20 7.59
N THR A 197 15.86 -0.61 6.32
CA THR A 197 14.56 -0.75 5.65
C THR A 197 14.11 -2.21 5.47
N ILE A 198 14.93 -3.19 5.85
CA ILE A 198 14.62 -4.63 5.68
C ILE A 198 13.26 -4.98 6.28
N PHE A 199 13.03 -4.55 7.52
CA PHE A 199 11.75 -4.82 8.19
C PHE A 199 10.55 -4.24 7.42
N GLU A 200 10.65 -2.99 6.94
CA GLU A 200 9.59 -2.35 6.15
C GLU A 200 9.31 -3.11 4.84
N ASN A 201 10.34 -3.62 4.20
CA ASN A 201 10.19 -4.42 2.98
C ASN A 201 9.55 -5.79 3.27
N CYS A 202 9.92 -6.46 4.37
CA CYS A 202 9.28 -7.70 4.81
C CYS A 202 7.79 -7.47 5.15
N PHE A 203 7.50 -6.41 5.92
CA PHE A 203 6.14 -5.99 6.24
C PHE A 203 5.35 -5.68 4.96
N TYR A 204 5.91 -4.89 4.06
CA TYR A 204 5.27 -4.55 2.78
C TYR A 204 4.94 -5.80 1.98
N ALA A 205 5.92 -6.67 1.71
CA ALA A 205 5.76 -7.87 0.92
C ALA A 205 4.66 -8.78 1.48
N THR A 206 4.69 -9.06 2.78
CA THR A 206 3.71 -9.94 3.44
C THR A 206 2.31 -9.34 3.43
N ASN A 207 2.18 -8.07 3.82
CA ASN A 207 0.88 -7.41 3.86
C ASN A 207 0.29 -7.20 2.47
N LYS A 208 1.10 -6.82 1.49
CA LYS A 208 0.66 -6.66 0.10
C LYS A 208 0.12 -7.97 -0.44
N PHE A 209 0.86 -9.05 -0.25
CA PHE A 209 0.45 -10.37 -0.70
C PHE A 209 -0.86 -10.83 -0.04
N ILE A 210 -0.96 -10.78 1.29
CA ILE A 210 -2.18 -11.20 1.99
C ILE A 210 -3.37 -10.31 1.62
N ASN A 211 -3.19 -9.00 1.49
CA ASN A 211 -4.25 -8.11 1.03
C ASN A 211 -4.72 -8.45 -0.41
N ASN A 212 -3.80 -8.77 -1.31
CA ASN A 212 -4.15 -9.18 -2.66
C ASN A 212 -4.92 -10.50 -2.68
N LEU A 213 -4.52 -11.48 -1.85
CA LEU A 213 -5.26 -12.74 -1.66
C LEU A 213 -6.66 -12.53 -1.09
N LEU A 214 -6.79 -11.69 -0.06
CA LEU A 214 -8.08 -11.35 0.52
C LEU A 214 -9.01 -10.72 -0.52
N ASN A 215 -8.47 -9.82 -1.34
CA ASN A 215 -9.21 -9.20 -2.44
C ASN A 215 -9.61 -10.23 -3.52
N TYR A 216 -8.71 -11.15 -3.88
CA TYR A 216 -8.99 -12.24 -4.82
C TYR A 216 -10.10 -13.15 -4.29
N CYS A 217 -10.04 -13.54 -3.03
CA CYS A 217 -11.08 -14.32 -2.37
C CYS A 217 -12.36 -13.52 -2.08
N LYS A 218 -12.41 -12.22 -2.44
CA LYS A 218 -13.52 -11.28 -2.15
C LYS A 218 -13.83 -11.12 -0.66
N TRP A 219 -12.85 -11.28 0.18
CA TRP A 219 -12.94 -11.11 1.62
C TRP A 219 -12.59 -9.67 2.05
N ASN A 220 -13.05 -8.69 1.30
CA ASN A 220 -12.65 -7.27 1.36
C ASN A 220 -13.03 -6.53 2.66
N HIS A 221 -13.64 -7.21 3.64
CA HIS A 221 -14.08 -6.57 4.89
C HIS A 221 -13.08 -6.73 6.05
N TYR A 222 -11.94 -7.39 5.82
CA TYR A 222 -10.98 -7.76 6.86
C TYR A 222 -9.66 -6.99 6.72
N PHE A 223 -9.64 -5.74 7.23
CA PHE A 223 -8.44 -4.89 7.16
C PHE A 223 -7.71 -4.73 8.50
N ILE A 224 -8.23 -5.33 9.58
CA ILE A 224 -7.52 -5.31 10.85
C ILE A 224 -6.41 -6.37 10.86
N PRO A 225 -5.30 -6.14 11.61
CA PRO A 225 -4.16 -7.06 11.66
C PRO A 225 -4.54 -8.48 12.06
N GLU A 226 -5.46 -8.63 13.01
CA GLU A 226 -5.94 -9.91 13.54
C GLU A 226 -6.63 -10.75 12.48
N ASP A 227 -7.46 -10.14 11.64
CA ASP A 227 -8.15 -10.87 10.56
C ASP A 227 -7.17 -11.32 9.49
N ARG A 228 -6.18 -10.48 9.14
CA ARG A 228 -5.11 -10.86 8.22
C ARG A 228 -4.29 -12.01 8.76
N MET A 229 -3.98 -11.98 10.06
CA MET A 229 -3.27 -13.05 10.73
C MET A 229 -4.08 -14.36 10.72
N CYS A 230 -5.36 -14.32 11.05
CA CYS A 230 -6.25 -15.49 10.98
C CYS A 230 -6.33 -16.08 9.56
N PHE A 231 -6.39 -15.21 8.55
CA PHE A 231 -6.37 -15.64 7.14
C PHE A 231 -5.04 -16.30 6.77
N ALA A 232 -3.92 -15.69 7.16
CA ALA A 232 -2.59 -16.22 6.91
C ALA A 232 -2.35 -17.57 7.59
N ILE A 233 -2.78 -17.73 8.84
CA ILE A 233 -2.71 -18.99 9.58
C ILE A 233 -3.50 -20.09 8.84
N ARG A 234 -4.71 -19.78 8.40
CA ARG A 234 -5.52 -20.72 7.65
C ARG A 234 -4.90 -21.07 6.29
N LEU A 235 -4.26 -20.11 5.64
CA LEU A 235 -3.54 -20.35 4.38
C LEU A 235 -2.36 -21.27 4.57
N LEU A 236 -1.58 -21.08 5.66
CA LEU A 236 -0.44 -21.93 5.99
C LEU A 236 -0.85 -23.42 6.13
N GLY A 237 -1.90 -23.68 6.89
CA GLY A 237 -2.27 -25.02 7.32
C GLY A 237 -1.53 -25.45 8.59
N ASP A 238 -2.13 -26.40 9.31
CA ASP A 238 -1.71 -26.80 10.65
C ASP A 238 -0.25 -27.33 10.71
N GLU A 239 0.21 -27.92 9.61
CA GLU A 239 1.57 -28.47 9.48
C GLU A 239 2.69 -27.43 9.53
N TYR A 240 2.38 -26.15 9.24
CA TYR A 240 3.35 -25.05 9.27
C TYR A 240 3.14 -24.08 10.45
N VAL A 241 2.06 -24.27 11.22
CA VAL A 241 1.74 -23.39 12.34
C VAL A 241 2.47 -23.85 13.59
N ASN A 242 3.47 -23.09 14.00
CA ASN A 242 4.18 -23.25 15.27
C ASN A 242 4.37 -21.88 15.93
N ASN A 243 4.98 -21.84 17.10
CA ASN A 243 5.16 -20.60 17.86
C ASN A 243 5.96 -19.56 17.06
N ASP A 244 7.03 -19.96 16.38
CA ASP A 244 7.90 -19.04 15.64
C ASP A 244 7.14 -18.42 14.46
N THR A 245 6.36 -19.24 13.72
CA THR A 245 5.49 -18.76 12.64
C THR A 245 4.45 -17.76 13.16
N LEU A 246 3.85 -18.03 14.33
CA LEU A 246 2.87 -17.12 14.94
C LEU A 246 3.51 -15.81 15.38
N PHE A 247 4.73 -15.83 15.93
CA PHE A 247 5.48 -14.63 16.29
C PHE A 247 5.86 -13.82 15.03
N LEU A 248 6.33 -14.49 13.97
CA LEU A 248 6.64 -13.85 12.70
C LEU A 248 5.43 -13.12 12.12
N LEU A 249 4.30 -13.81 12.01
CA LEU A 249 3.05 -13.21 11.52
C LEU A 249 2.59 -12.05 12.40
N HIS A 250 2.66 -12.20 13.72
CA HIS A 250 2.29 -11.13 14.63
C HIS A 250 3.17 -9.90 14.44
N GLY A 251 4.50 -10.06 14.40
CA GLY A 251 5.44 -8.98 14.13
C GLY A 251 5.14 -8.26 12.81
N LEU A 252 4.96 -9.04 11.72
CA LEU A 252 4.70 -8.50 10.38
C LEU A 252 3.33 -7.80 10.29
N PHE A 253 2.24 -8.35 10.86
CA PHE A 253 0.92 -7.73 10.71
C PHE A 253 0.65 -6.58 11.68
N THR A 254 1.27 -6.59 12.86
CA THR A 254 1.17 -5.49 13.83
C THR A 254 2.23 -4.40 13.62
N LYS A 255 3.15 -4.60 12.66
CA LYS A 255 4.29 -3.73 12.39
C LYS A 255 5.18 -3.56 13.63
N ASN A 256 5.45 -4.66 14.34
CA ASN A 256 6.24 -4.67 15.54
C ASN A 256 7.65 -5.25 15.30
N GLU A 257 8.57 -4.38 14.89
CA GLU A 257 9.96 -4.73 14.62
C GLU A 257 10.67 -5.40 15.79
N LYS A 258 10.36 -5.00 17.04
CA LYS A 258 10.98 -5.58 18.25
C LYS A 258 10.69 -7.08 18.38
N ILE A 259 9.50 -7.53 18.01
CA ILE A 259 9.17 -8.95 18.06
C ILE A 259 10.10 -9.70 17.10
N LEU A 260 10.27 -9.22 15.88
CA LEU A 260 11.08 -9.90 14.88
C LEU A 260 12.56 -9.92 15.26
N THR A 261 13.12 -8.78 15.66
CA THR A 261 14.54 -8.69 16.05
C THR A 261 14.87 -9.41 17.36
N THR A 262 13.88 -9.68 18.21
CA THR A 262 14.08 -10.41 19.46
C THR A 262 14.02 -11.93 19.27
N VAL A 263 13.19 -12.40 18.32
CA VAL A 263 12.89 -13.84 18.14
C VAL A 263 13.73 -14.47 17.04
N PHE A 264 14.08 -13.71 16.00
CA PHE A 264 14.77 -14.23 14.82
C PHE A 264 16.13 -13.56 14.64
N GLU A 265 17.19 -14.37 14.43
CA GLU A 265 18.51 -13.89 14.03
C GLU A 265 18.45 -13.30 12.60
N ASP A 266 17.65 -13.89 11.71
CA ASP A 266 17.43 -13.42 10.35
C ASP A 266 15.92 -13.41 10.01
N SER A 267 15.26 -12.31 10.35
CA SER A 267 13.83 -12.12 10.05
C SER A 267 13.54 -12.02 8.54
N LEU A 268 14.55 -11.66 7.74
CA LEU A 268 14.42 -11.62 6.28
C LEU A 268 14.31 -13.04 5.71
N ALA A 269 15.22 -13.96 6.12
CA ALA A 269 15.18 -15.34 5.67
C ALA A 269 13.88 -16.04 6.09
N GLU A 270 13.42 -15.80 7.32
CA GLU A 270 12.16 -16.35 7.82
C GLU A 270 10.95 -15.79 7.05
N THR A 271 10.95 -14.51 6.71
CA THR A 271 9.88 -13.91 5.88
C THR A 271 9.89 -14.50 4.47
N ILE A 272 11.05 -14.71 3.86
CA ILE A 272 11.15 -15.34 2.54
C ILE A 272 10.59 -16.76 2.59
N ASN A 273 10.98 -17.57 3.58
CA ASN A 273 10.47 -18.91 3.77
C ASN A 273 8.94 -18.94 3.93
N LEU A 274 8.39 -18.05 4.75
CA LEU A 274 6.95 -17.88 4.92
C LEU A 274 6.24 -17.59 3.59
N LEU A 275 6.77 -16.65 2.80
CA LEU A 275 6.20 -16.30 1.50
C LEU A 275 6.27 -17.45 0.49
N GLU A 276 7.34 -18.25 0.52
CA GLU A 276 7.47 -19.45 -0.33
C GLU A 276 6.45 -20.54 0.05
N ILE A 277 6.15 -20.70 1.34
CA ILE A 277 5.07 -21.57 1.79
C ILE A 277 3.73 -21.04 1.27
N PHE A 278 3.47 -19.75 1.42
CA PHE A 278 2.25 -19.13 0.88
C PHE A 278 2.13 -19.33 -0.63
N GLU A 279 3.20 -19.18 -1.41
CA GLU A 279 3.18 -19.41 -2.86
C GLU A 279 2.70 -20.83 -3.20
N LYS A 280 3.20 -21.83 -2.50
CA LYS A 280 2.78 -23.22 -2.68
C LYS A 280 1.30 -23.42 -2.33
N ARG A 281 0.84 -22.84 -1.22
CA ARG A 281 -0.54 -22.96 -0.73
C ARG A 281 -1.56 -22.23 -1.58
N VAL A 282 -1.15 -21.15 -2.27
CA VAL A 282 -2.03 -20.39 -3.18
C VAL A 282 -2.64 -21.27 -4.27
N GLN A 283 -1.93 -22.30 -4.73
CA GLN A 283 -2.45 -23.26 -5.71
C GLN A 283 -3.61 -24.12 -5.16
N GLU A 284 -3.78 -24.13 -3.84
CA GLU A 284 -4.84 -24.89 -3.15
C GLU A 284 -5.97 -23.97 -2.61
N LEU A 285 -5.97 -22.69 -2.99
CA LEU A 285 -6.91 -21.68 -2.44
C LEU A 285 -8.37 -22.10 -2.50
N ASP A 286 -8.81 -22.69 -3.62
CA ASP A 286 -10.21 -23.12 -3.77
C ASP A 286 -10.58 -24.28 -2.81
N LYS A 287 -9.59 -25.05 -2.33
CA LYS A 287 -9.78 -26.09 -1.30
C LYS A 287 -9.76 -25.48 0.10
N ILE A 288 -8.84 -24.53 0.35
CA ILE A 288 -8.67 -23.88 1.66
C ILE A 288 -9.82 -22.92 1.96
N PHE A 289 -10.27 -22.18 0.94
CA PHE A 289 -11.33 -21.19 1.01
C PHE A 289 -12.46 -21.49 0.01
N PRO A 290 -13.28 -22.52 0.26
CA PRO A 290 -14.35 -22.90 -0.65
C PRO A 290 -15.36 -21.77 -0.86
N LYS A 291 -15.83 -21.58 -2.09
CA LYS A 291 -16.81 -20.53 -2.45
C LYS A 291 -18.12 -20.60 -1.65
N GLU A 292 -18.50 -21.78 -1.16
CA GLU A 292 -19.68 -21.98 -0.31
C GLU A 292 -19.54 -21.34 1.07
N GLU A 293 -18.35 -21.27 1.63
CA GLU A 293 -18.11 -20.56 2.91
C GLU A 293 -18.29 -19.05 2.77
N GLU A 294 -17.94 -18.48 1.64
CA GLU A 294 -18.17 -17.08 1.32
C GLU A 294 -19.69 -16.74 1.36
N ALA A 295 -20.51 -17.62 0.81
CA ALA A 295 -21.97 -17.46 0.82
C ALA A 295 -22.56 -17.58 2.24
N LYS A 296 -22.02 -18.47 3.09
CA LYS A 296 -22.44 -18.63 4.50
C LYS A 296 -22.05 -17.41 5.34
N ARG A 297 -20.83 -16.86 5.16
CA ARG A 297 -20.37 -15.67 5.88
C ARG A 297 -21.14 -14.41 5.49
N LYS A 298 -21.45 -14.23 4.19
CA LYS A 298 -22.30 -13.11 3.75
C LYS A 298 -23.69 -13.12 4.38
N LYS A 299 -24.24 -14.30 4.71
CA LYS A 299 -25.49 -14.41 5.48
C LYS A 299 -25.34 -14.04 6.95
N LEU A 300 -24.18 -14.36 7.58
CA LEU A 300 -23.91 -14.05 8.99
C LEU A 300 -23.66 -12.55 9.25
N ILE A 301 -23.12 -11.84 8.28
CA ILE A 301 -22.82 -10.39 8.37
C ILE A 301 -24.07 -9.54 8.07
N ARG A 302 -25.10 -10.12 7.44
CA ARG A 302 -26.37 -9.43 7.13
C ARG A 302 -27.46 -9.58 8.18
N ASN A 303 -27.21 -10.40 9.21
CA ASN A 303 -28.04 -10.53 10.40
C ASN A 303 -27.34 -9.90 11.62
#